data_b01d595e5cce1bd6487e8d0b6f4bdf3f
#
_entry.id   b01d595e5cce1bd6487e8d0b6f4bdf3f
#
_cell.length_a   1.000
_cell.length_b   1.000
_cell.length_c   1.000
_cell.angle_alpha   90.00
_cell.angle_beta   90.00
_cell.angle_gamma   90.00
#
_symmetry.space_group_name_H-M   'P 1'
#
loop_
_entity.id
_entity.type
_entity.pdbx_description
1 polymer ?
#
loop_
_entity_poly.entity_id
_entity_poly.type
_entity_poly.pdbx_seq_one_letter_code
_entity_poly.pdbx_strand_id
1 'polypeptide(L)'
;MVAADRLKYLTSQVLERSFKAMASVFDPQVPAGAFDAFLSTALATSREQRTWTPDDGALPSIYLSHGAPPLFDDAPWMDQLFGWSQALPKPKAVLIVSAHWESAPLSLSASAANTPLVYDFGGFAKRYYEMTYRTPDAGELARRVASVMPDTEPVHQHVSRGLDHGAWVPLKVMYPLGDVPVLQLSMPTHDPAKLMDLGRRLRPLREEGVLVIGSGFMTHGLPFVTREMLHGAVPAWSKDFDAWASDALGRGDVDTLASYRSKAPGMPYSHPTVEHYVPMFITLGAAKHPEQPATTTIEGYMMGLSKRSFQVD
;
A
#
# COMPACT_ATOMS: atom_id res chain seq x y z
N MET A 1 13.34 -23.71 -22.00
CA MET A 1 13.58 -23.79 -20.54
C MET A 1 14.78 -22.95 -20.06
N VAL A 2 15.85 -22.75 -20.86
CA VAL A 2 17.09 -22.04 -20.44
C VAL A 2 16.98 -20.50 -20.45
N ALA A 3 16.14 -19.90 -21.30
CA ALA A 3 16.05 -18.44 -21.44
C ALA A 3 15.23 -17.75 -20.34
N ALA A 4 14.16 -18.40 -19.87
CA ALA A 4 13.30 -17.87 -18.81
C ALA A 4 13.99 -17.88 -17.42
N ASP A 5 14.82 -18.89 -17.17
CA ASP A 5 15.59 -18.99 -15.92
C ASP A 5 16.76 -17.99 -15.90
N ARG A 6 17.35 -17.68 -17.05
CA ARG A 6 18.39 -16.65 -17.18
C ARG A 6 17.83 -15.25 -16.94
N LEU A 7 16.60 -14.99 -17.38
CA LEU A 7 15.95 -13.69 -17.18
C LEU A 7 15.57 -13.49 -15.72
N LYS A 8 15.07 -14.53 -15.04
CA LYS A 8 14.78 -14.51 -13.60
C LYS A 8 16.05 -14.35 -12.74
N TYR A 9 17.15 -14.98 -13.16
CA TYR A 9 18.44 -14.86 -12.46
C TYR A 9 19.07 -13.48 -12.64
N LEU A 10 18.95 -12.89 -13.83
CA LEU A 10 19.42 -11.52 -14.11
C LEU A 10 18.56 -10.47 -13.37
N THR A 11 17.24 -10.65 -13.32
CA THR A 11 16.36 -9.77 -12.54
C THR A 11 16.63 -9.89 -11.04
N SER A 12 16.87 -11.09 -10.51
CA SER A 12 17.26 -11.30 -9.12
C SER A 12 18.59 -10.63 -8.77
N GLN A 13 19.63 -10.79 -9.61
CA GLN A 13 20.94 -10.17 -9.35
C GLN A 13 20.94 -8.65 -9.52
N VAL A 14 20.14 -8.12 -10.46
CA VAL A 14 19.98 -6.67 -10.62
C VAL A 14 19.20 -6.11 -9.43
N LEU A 15 18.15 -6.78 -9.00
CA LEU A 15 17.42 -6.44 -7.78
C LEU A 15 18.34 -6.51 -6.54
N GLU A 16 19.12 -7.58 -6.35
CA GLU A 16 20.07 -7.67 -5.24
C GLU A 16 21.16 -6.59 -5.27
N ARG A 17 21.66 -6.23 -6.46
CA ARG A 17 22.63 -5.13 -6.60
C ARG A 17 22.00 -3.77 -6.33
N SER A 18 20.77 -3.56 -6.77
CA SER A 18 20.00 -2.34 -6.48
C SER A 18 19.66 -2.27 -4.98
N PHE A 19 19.27 -3.38 -4.35
CA PHE A 19 19.03 -3.46 -2.91
C PHE A 19 20.31 -3.26 -2.08
N LYS A 20 21.48 -3.77 -2.52
CA LYS A 20 22.76 -3.49 -1.84
C LYS A 20 23.18 -2.02 -1.97
N ALA A 21 22.92 -1.39 -3.10
CA ALA A 21 23.12 0.05 -3.27
C ALA A 21 22.13 0.87 -2.43
N MET A 22 20.88 0.40 -2.30
CA MET A 22 19.87 0.98 -1.40
C MET A 22 20.28 0.85 0.07
N ALA A 23 20.79 -0.30 0.51
CA ALA A 23 21.27 -0.50 1.87
C ALA A 23 22.36 0.51 2.25
N SER A 24 23.21 0.94 1.31
CA SER A 24 24.24 1.93 1.56
C SER A 24 23.73 3.37 1.69
N VAL A 25 22.54 3.69 1.16
CA VAL A 25 21.90 5.01 1.24
C VAL A 25 20.87 5.07 2.36
N PHE A 26 20.23 3.94 2.66
CA PHE A 26 19.32 3.73 3.78
C PHE A 26 19.97 2.93 4.91
N ASP A 27 21.30 3.07 5.10
CA ASP A 27 21.99 2.55 6.26
C ASP A 27 22.22 3.72 7.26
N PRO A 28 21.16 4.16 7.93
CA PRO A 28 21.27 5.14 8.98
C PRO A 28 22.16 4.56 10.08
N GLN A 29 22.93 5.39 10.77
CA GLN A 29 23.75 4.95 11.90
C GLN A 29 22.91 4.18 12.95
N VAL A 30 21.62 4.48 13.02
CA VAL A 30 20.63 3.80 13.86
C VAL A 30 19.40 3.48 13.02
N PRO A 31 19.31 2.28 12.40
CA PRO A 31 18.15 1.88 11.61
C PRO A 31 16.85 1.93 12.42
N ALA A 32 15.79 2.52 11.84
CA ALA A 32 14.51 2.85 12.47
C ALA A 32 14.62 3.83 13.66
N GLY A 33 15.72 4.61 13.74
CA GLY A 33 15.89 5.59 14.81
C GLY A 33 14.87 6.73 14.74
N ALA A 34 14.50 7.16 13.53
CA ALA A 34 13.44 8.15 13.35
C ALA A 34 12.07 7.60 13.78
N PHE A 35 11.80 6.32 13.56
CA PHE A 35 10.58 5.66 14.03
C PHE A 35 10.53 5.56 15.57
N ASP A 36 11.63 5.23 16.21
CA ASP A 36 11.69 5.18 17.68
C ASP A 36 11.43 6.58 18.28
N ALA A 37 11.95 7.65 17.66
CA ALA A 37 11.65 9.01 18.05
C ALA A 37 10.16 9.38 17.80
N PHE A 38 9.63 9.04 16.63
CA PHE A 38 8.22 9.23 16.24
C PHE A 38 7.26 8.58 17.26
N LEU A 39 7.53 7.35 17.69
CA LEU A 39 6.68 6.63 18.64
C LEU A 39 6.49 7.37 19.98
N SER A 40 7.47 8.16 20.39
CA SER A 40 7.44 8.90 21.67
C SER A 40 6.24 9.86 21.76
N THR A 41 5.79 10.41 20.63
CA THR A 41 4.65 11.32 20.54
C THR A 41 3.42 10.64 19.94
N ALA A 42 3.59 9.83 18.91
CA ALA A 42 2.50 9.20 18.17
C ALA A 42 1.62 8.28 19.05
N LEU A 43 2.22 7.56 20.01
CA LEU A 43 1.46 6.68 20.90
C LEU A 43 0.48 7.44 21.80
N ALA A 44 0.84 8.64 22.28
CA ALA A 44 -0.04 9.47 23.10
C ALA A 44 -1.21 9.96 22.25
N THR A 45 -0.93 10.57 21.10
CA THR A 45 -1.93 11.08 20.15
C THR A 45 -2.89 9.98 19.69
N SER A 46 -2.37 8.77 19.40
CA SER A 46 -3.20 7.63 18.95
C SER A 46 -4.21 7.16 20.01
N ARG A 47 -3.90 7.30 21.32
CA ARG A 47 -4.84 6.94 22.39
C ARG A 47 -6.02 7.90 22.45
N GLU A 48 -5.86 9.13 22.01
CA GLU A 48 -6.88 10.17 22.03
C GLU A 48 -7.73 10.17 20.74
N GLN A 49 -7.32 9.40 19.72
CA GLN A 49 -8.05 9.34 18.44
C GLN A 49 -9.46 8.78 18.67
N ARG A 50 -10.46 9.57 18.29
CA ARG A 50 -11.87 9.19 18.39
C ARG A 50 -12.19 8.02 17.46
N THR A 51 -12.82 7.00 17.99
CA THR A 51 -13.27 5.85 17.20
C THR A 51 -14.43 6.26 16.28
N TRP A 52 -14.45 5.68 15.09
CA TRP A 52 -15.53 5.82 14.12
C TRP A 52 -16.88 5.37 14.71
N THR A 53 -17.94 6.10 14.38
CA THR A 53 -19.33 5.77 14.68
C THR A 53 -20.19 5.89 13.44
N PRO A 54 -21.41 5.30 13.38
CA PRO A 54 -22.29 5.44 12.21
C PRO A 54 -22.62 6.89 11.81
N ASP A 55 -22.55 7.82 12.75
CA ASP A 55 -22.79 9.25 12.48
C ASP A 55 -21.69 9.90 11.64
N ASP A 56 -20.52 9.26 11.53
CA ASP A 56 -19.42 9.72 10.68
C ASP A 56 -19.65 9.41 9.20
N GLY A 57 -20.63 8.55 8.88
CA GLY A 57 -20.82 8.07 7.52
C GLY A 57 -19.72 7.11 7.04
N ALA A 58 -19.62 6.93 5.72
CA ALA A 58 -18.61 6.07 5.14
C ALA A 58 -17.19 6.64 5.31
N LEU A 59 -16.24 5.79 5.68
CA LEU A 59 -14.82 6.15 5.62
C LEU A 59 -14.38 6.32 4.14
N PRO A 60 -13.40 7.18 3.83
CA PRO A 60 -12.83 7.23 2.49
C PRO A 60 -12.18 5.88 2.13
N SER A 61 -12.05 5.58 0.85
CA SER A 61 -11.10 4.55 0.40
C SER A 61 -9.76 5.21 0.06
N ILE A 62 -8.66 4.50 0.35
CA ILE A 62 -7.31 5.06 0.29
C ILE A 62 -6.46 4.28 -0.70
N TYR A 63 -5.73 4.99 -1.57
CA TYR A 63 -4.54 4.46 -2.24
C TYR A 63 -3.29 4.96 -1.54
N LEU A 64 -2.42 4.03 -1.18
CA LEU A 64 -1.25 4.30 -0.37
C LEU A 64 0.02 3.82 -1.07
N SER A 65 0.98 4.72 -1.24
CA SER A 65 2.36 4.38 -1.63
C SER A 65 3.11 3.92 -0.38
N HIS A 66 3.21 2.59 -0.20
CA HIS A 66 3.66 1.99 1.07
C HIS A 66 5.18 2.02 1.28
N GLY A 67 5.96 1.95 0.19
CA GLY A 67 7.41 1.85 0.26
C GLY A 67 7.91 0.62 1.02
N ALA A 68 9.20 0.64 1.39
CA ALA A 68 9.87 -0.46 2.09
C ALA A 68 10.21 -0.05 3.55
N PRO A 69 10.60 -0.98 4.43
CA PRO A 69 10.90 -0.69 5.83
C PRO A 69 11.87 0.47 6.11
N PRO A 70 12.86 0.82 5.26
CA PRO A 70 13.63 2.03 5.43
C PRO A 70 12.84 3.34 5.50
N LEU A 71 11.55 3.35 5.10
CA LEU A 71 10.66 4.49 5.34
C LEU A 71 10.40 4.77 6.83
N PHE A 72 10.73 3.85 7.73
CA PHE A 72 10.79 4.13 9.17
C PHE A 72 11.92 5.10 9.55
N ASP A 73 12.78 5.49 8.61
CA ASP A 73 13.77 6.53 8.76
C ASP A 73 13.45 7.81 7.94
N ASP A 74 12.31 7.84 7.23
CA ASP A 74 11.75 9.03 6.57
C ASP A 74 10.72 9.71 7.50
N ALA A 75 11.20 10.55 8.43
CA ALA A 75 10.35 11.25 9.38
C ALA A 75 9.24 12.08 8.70
N PRO A 76 9.50 12.86 7.63
CA PRO A 76 8.43 13.57 6.92
C PRO A 76 7.33 12.67 6.36
N TRP A 77 7.67 11.49 5.83
CA TRP A 77 6.66 10.54 5.34
C TRP A 77 5.83 9.98 6.48
N MET A 78 6.47 9.63 7.60
CA MET A 78 5.74 9.13 8.79
C MET A 78 4.79 10.18 9.35
N ASP A 79 5.24 11.45 9.44
CA ASP A 79 4.42 12.55 9.94
C ASP A 79 3.20 12.81 9.03
N GLN A 80 3.37 12.78 7.70
CA GLN A 80 2.29 12.94 6.74
C GLN A 80 1.29 11.79 6.84
N LEU A 81 1.77 10.54 6.87
CA LEU A 81 0.94 9.36 6.92
C LEU A 81 0.17 9.24 8.25
N PHE A 82 0.85 9.54 9.36
CA PHE A 82 0.24 9.57 10.68
C PHE A 82 -0.79 10.70 10.79
N GLY A 83 -0.44 11.92 10.38
CA GLY A 83 -1.36 13.06 10.36
C GLY A 83 -2.62 12.76 9.55
N TRP A 84 -2.48 12.11 8.39
CA TRP A 84 -3.61 11.67 7.60
C TRP A 84 -4.51 10.68 8.36
N SER A 85 -3.91 9.64 8.97
CA SER A 85 -4.70 8.67 9.75
C SER A 85 -5.40 9.30 10.96
N GLN A 86 -4.78 10.30 11.61
CA GLN A 86 -5.37 11.00 12.76
C GLN A 86 -6.46 11.99 12.35
N ALA A 87 -6.47 12.48 11.12
CA ALA A 87 -7.55 13.32 10.58
C ALA A 87 -8.84 12.54 10.31
N LEU A 88 -8.76 11.21 10.23
CA LEU A 88 -9.91 10.32 10.10
C LEU A 88 -10.35 9.81 11.48
N PRO A 89 -11.64 9.46 11.69
CA PRO A 89 -12.02 8.65 12.82
C PRO A 89 -11.28 7.32 12.80
N LYS A 90 -10.83 6.83 13.97
CA LYS A 90 -10.15 5.53 14.05
C LYS A 90 -11.09 4.42 13.56
N PRO A 91 -10.73 3.68 12.50
CA PRO A 91 -11.59 2.66 11.93
C PRO A 91 -11.83 1.51 12.91
N LYS A 92 -12.95 0.82 12.76
CA LYS A 92 -13.21 -0.43 13.48
C LYS A 92 -12.31 -1.57 13.01
N ALA A 93 -11.94 -1.56 11.72
CA ALA A 93 -11.03 -2.51 11.12
C ALA A 93 -10.43 -1.93 9.83
N VAL A 94 -9.35 -2.52 9.35
CA VAL A 94 -8.71 -2.21 8.07
C VAL A 94 -8.73 -3.43 7.17
N LEU A 95 -9.20 -3.25 5.94
CA LEU A 95 -9.03 -4.20 4.84
C LEU A 95 -8.04 -3.62 3.85
N ILE A 96 -6.90 -4.29 3.66
CA ILE A 96 -5.82 -3.81 2.78
C ILE A 96 -5.53 -4.81 1.66
N VAL A 97 -5.36 -4.30 0.44
CA VAL A 97 -4.91 -5.08 -0.72
C VAL A 97 -3.53 -4.59 -1.12
N SER A 98 -2.53 -5.42 -0.93
CA SER A 98 -1.13 -5.08 -1.20
C SER A 98 -0.65 -5.64 -2.53
N ALA A 99 0.19 -4.86 -3.23
CA ALA A 99 0.92 -5.28 -4.41
C ALA A 99 1.77 -6.56 -4.21
N HIS A 100 2.11 -6.87 -2.96
CA HIS A 100 2.97 -8.01 -2.60
C HIS A 100 2.22 -9.32 -2.42
N TRP A 101 0.92 -9.35 -2.64
CA TRP A 101 0.16 -10.59 -2.62
C TRP A 101 -0.74 -10.75 -3.83
N GLU A 102 -0.13 -11.18 -4.92
CA GLU A 102 -0.81 -11.59 -6.14
C GLU A 102 -1.22 -13.06 -6.01
N SER A 103 -2.50 -13.34 -5.82
CA SER A 103 -3.01 -14.70 -5.69
C SER A 103 -4.45 -14.81 -6.20
N ALA A 104 -4.68 -15.80 -7.02
CA ALA A 104 -6.00 -16.28 -7.42
C ALA A 104 -6.12 -17.76 -7.04
N PRO A 105 -7.25 -18.22 -6.55
CA PRO A 105 -8.49 -17.48 -6.28
C PRO A 105 -8.32 -16.44 -5.17
N LEU A 106 -9.30 -15.52 -5.06
CA LEU A 106 -9.32 -14.45 -4.06
C LEU A 106 -9.14 -15.03 -2.65
N SER A 107 -8.20 -14.49 -1.90
CA SER A 107 -7.76 -15.07 -0.63
C SER A 107 -7.60 -14.00 0.46
N LEU A 108 -7.93 -14.35 1.70
CA LEU A 108 -7.72 -13.54 2.90
C LEU A 108 -6.52 -14.06 3.70
N SER A 109 -5.76 -13.16 4.31
CA SER A 109 -4.75 -13.48 5.31
C SER A 109 -5.39 -14.15 6.54
N ALA A 110 -4.58 -14.75 7.40
CA ALA A 110 -5.06 -15.27 8.68
C ALA A 110 -5.72 -14.16 9.50
N SER A 111 -6.88 -14.45 10.07
CA SER A 111 -7.65 -13.51 10.89
C SER A 111 -7.29 -13.57 12.38
N ALA A 112 -6.53 -14.58 12.81
CA ALA A 112 -6.16 -14.74 14.21
C ALA A 112 -5.29 -13.59 14.70
N ALA A 113 -5.52 -13.18 15.94
CA ALA A 113 -4.71 -12.14 16.58
C ALA A 113 -3.22 -12.52 16.60
N ASN A 114 -2.37 -11.52 16.43
CA ASN A 114 -0.91 -11.67 16.50
C ASN A 114 -0.31 -12.67 15.49
N THR A 115 -0.96 -12.89 14.35
CA THR A 115 -0.37 -13.69 13.26
C THR A 115 1.02 -13.14 12.88
N PRO A 116 2.06 -14.00 12.75
CA PRO A 116 3.40 -13.55 12.36
C PRO A 116 3.40 -12.82 11.01
N LEU A 117 4.19 -11.75 10.90
CA LEU A 117 4.33 -10.96 9.68
C LEU A 117 5.06 -11.72 8.57
N VAL A 118 4.83 -11.32 7.33
CA VAL A 118 5.62 -11.74 6.17
C VAL A 118 6.71 -10.69 5.92
N TYR A 119 7.98 -11.11 5.95
CA TYR A 119 9.14 -10.26 5.70
C TYR A 119 9.62 -10.50 4.27
N ASP A 120 8.86 -10.02 3.30
CA ASP A 120 9.03 -10.21 1.86
C ASP A 120 9.94 -9.15 1.21
N PHE A 121 10.95 -8.71 1.92
CA PHE A 121 11.96 -7.75 1.48
C PHE A 121 13.37 -8.29 1.79
N GLY A 122 14.38 -7.66 1.19
CA GLY A 122 15.76 -8.09 1.37
C GLY A 122 16.77 -6.96 1.29
N GLY A 123 18.00 -7.21 1.79
CA GLY A 123 19.12 -6.28 1.66
C GLY A 123 19.14 -5.11 2.64
N PHE A 124 18.25 -5.10 3.64
CA PHE A 124 18.16 -4.03 4.65
C PHE A 124 18.80 -4.43 5.98
N ALA A 125 18.92 -3.45 6.89
CA ALA A 125 19.46 -3.67 8.22
C ALA A 125 18.62 -4.66 9.03
N LYS A 126 19.29 -5.45 9.89
CA LYS A 126 18.66 -6.51 10.70
C LYS A 126 17.48 -6.00 11.53
N ARG A 127 17.56 -4.79 12.04
CA ARG A 127 16.51 -4.14 12.84
C ARG A 127 15.13 -4.23 12.21
N TYR A 128 15.00 -4.07 10.88
CA TYR A 128 13.71 -4.10 10.20
C TYR A 128 13.08 -5.50 10.17
N TYR A 129 13.89 -6.57 10.20
CA TYR A 129 13.42 -7.96 10.29
C TYR A 129 13.03 -8.38 11.71
N GLU A 130 13.38 -7.57 12.70
CA GLU A 130 13.03 -7.76 14.12
C GLU A 130 11.78 -6.95 14.52
N MET A 131 11.33 -6.04 13.66
CA MET A 131 10.12 -5.26 13.89
C MET A 131 8.89 -6.15 13.85
N THR A 132 7.96 -5.92 14.76
CA THR A 132 6.68 -6.63 14.82
C THR A 132 5.52 -5.66 14.74
N TYR A 133 4.39 -6.10 14.25
CA TYR A 133 3.14 -5.36 14.29
C TYR A 133 2.03 -6.34 14.67
N ARG A 134 1.60 -6.26 15.91
CA ARG A 134 0.57 -7.13 16.47
C ARG A 134 -0.78 -6.45 16.31
N THR A 135 -1.77 -7.21 15.83
CA THR A 135 -3.15 -6.74 15.63
C THR A 135 -4.13 -7.65 16.35
N PRO A 136 -5.31 -7.16 16.72
CA PRO A 136 -6.38 -7.99 17.27
C PRO A 136 -6.89 -9.04 16.26
N ASP A 137 -7.75 -9.93 16.73
CA ASP A 137 -8.49 -10.85 15.86
C ASP A 137 -9.38 -10.09 14.86
N ALA A 138 -9.34 -10.50 13.62
CA ALA A 138 -10.10 -9.92 12.50
C ALA A 138 -11.14 -10.90 11.93
N GLY A 139 -11.56 -11.91 12.69
CA GLY A 139 -12.50 -12.94 12.25
C GLY A 139 -13.88 -12.39 11.89
N GLU A 140 -14.35 -11.34 12.55
CA GLU A 140 -15.59 -10.67 12.17
C GLU A 140 -15.47 -10.01 10.78
N LEU A 141 -14.38 -9.27 10.55
CA LEU A 141 -14.09 -8.69 9.24
C LEU A 141 -13.98 -9.78 8.16
N ALA A 142 -13.33 -10.91 8.46
CA ALA A 142 -13.20 -12.01 7.48
C ALA A 142 -14.57 -12.56 7.06
N ARG A 143 -15.47 -12.80 8.00
CA ARG A 143 -16.84 -13.22 7.70
C ARG A 143 -17.59 -12.17 6.89
N ARG A 144 -17.43 -10.89 7.24
CA ARG A 144 -18.09 -9.81 6.53
C ARG A 144 -17.57 -9.63 5.11
N VAL A 145 -16.27 -9.71 4.88
CA VAL A 145 -15.68 -9.71 3.53
C VAL A 145 -16.20 -10.87 2.71
N ALA A 146 -16.24 -12.08 3.26
CA ALA A 146 -16.79 -13.24 2.56
C ALA A 146 -18.26 -13.03 2.17
N SER A 147 -19.05 -12.39 3.02
CA SER A 147 -20.49 -12.18 2.76
C SER A 147 -20.82 -11.16 1.67
N VAL A 148 -19.87 -10.30 1.27
CA VAL A 148 -20.05 -9.34 0.15
C VAL A 148 -19.51 -9.87 -1.17
N MET A 149 -18.93 -11.07 -1.18
CA MET A 149 -18.50 -11.75 -2.40
C MET A 149 -19.59 -12.67 -2.92
N PRO A 150 -19.73 -12.84 -4.24
CA PRO A 150 -20.71 -13.75 -4.81
C PRO A 150 -20.34 -15.21 -4.52
N ASP A 151 -21.35 -16.08 -4.39
CA ASP A 151 -21.15 -17.52 -4.16
C ASP A 151 -20.30 -18.20 -5.24
N THR A 152 -20.27 -17.63 -6.45
CA THR A 152 -19.46 -18.11 -7.57
C THR A 152 -17.97 -17.75 -7.46
N GLU A 153 -17.62 -16.83 -6.58
CA GLU A 153 -16.24 -16.38 -6.34
C GLU A 153 -15.96 -16.39 -4.83
N PRO A 154 -15.93 -17.56 -4.17
CA PRO A 154 -15.72 -17.63 -2.73
C PRO A 154 -14.32 -17.15 -2.36
N VAL A 155 -14.21 -16.52 -1.21
CA VAL A 155 -12.93 -16.08 -0.67
C VAL A 155 -12.29 -17.20 0.14
N HIS A 156 -11.03 -17.50 -0.14
CA HIS A 156 -10.26 -18.51 0.58
C HIS A 156 -9.56 -17.89 1.79
N GLN A 157 -9.80 -18.42 2.99
CA GLN A 157 -9.15 -17.98 4.23
C GLN A 157 -7.86 -18.76 4.46
N HIS A 158 -6.73 -18.07 4.48
CA HIS A 158 -5.47 -18.66 4.95
C HIS A 158 -5.45 -18.75 6.48
N VAL A 159 -4.85 -19.82 6.99
CA VAL A 159 -4.77 -20.06 8.44
C VAL A 159 -3.51 -19.47 9.10
N SER A 160 -2.48 -19.15 8.31
CA SER A 160 -1.17 -18.74 8.85
C SER A 160 -0.51 -17.57 8.12
N ARG A 161 -1.02 -17.14 6.94
CA ARG A 161 -0.41 -16.02 6.22
C ARG A 161 -0.69 -14.71 6.97
N GLY A 162 0.36 -14.05 7.44
CA GLY A 162 0.30 -12.72 8.04
C GLY A 162 0.33 -11.59 7.01
N LEU A 163 0.45 -10.36 7.51
CA LEU A 163 0.56 -9.14 6.71
C LEU A 163 1.96 -9.05 6.09
N ASP A 164 2.05 -8.73 4.80
CA ASP A 164 3.31 -8.40 4.13
C ASP A 164 3.72 -6.94 4.39
N HIS A 165 4.92 -6.54 3.91
CA HIS A 165 5.43 -5.21 4.22
C HIS A 165 4.61 -4.07 3.58
N GLY A 166 3.96 -4.32 2.46
CA GLY A 166 3.03 -3.35 1.86
C GLY A 166 1.79 -3.10 2.72
N ALA A 167 1.51 -3.98 3.68
CA ALA A 167 0.45 -3.79 4.66
C ALA A 167 0.99 -3.30 6.01
N TRP A 168 1.93 -4.04 6.65
CA TRP A 168 2.29 -3.74 8.03
C TRP A 168 3.17 -2.50 8.19
N VAL A 169 4.01 -2.14 7.21
CA VAL A 169 4.87 -0.95 7.31
C VAL A 169 4.03 0.33 7.44
N PRO A 170 3.13 0.66 6.49
CA PRO A 170 2.32 1.86 6.63
C PRO A 170 1.35 1.79 7.81
N LEU A 171 0.75 0.64 8.08
CA LEU A 171 -0.21 0.52 9.18
C LEU A 171 0.44 0.68 10.56
N LYS A 172 1.70 0.29 10.70
CA LYS A 172 2.48 0.51 11.93
C LYS A 172 2.74 2.01 12.20
N VAL A 173 2.75 2.84 11.16
CA VAL A 173 2.81 4.30 11.28
C VAL A 173 1.41 4.88 11.53
N MET A 174 0.41 4.47 10.76
CA MET A 174 -0.96 4.98 10.86
C MET A 174 -1.62 4.67 12.21
N TYR A 175 -1.42 3.44 12.70
CA TYR A 175 -2.05 2.90 13.93
C TYR A 175 -1.00 2.23 14.81
N PRO A 176 -0.06 3.01 15.41
CA PRO A 176 1.11 2.47 16.11
C PRO A 176 0.77 1.68 17.38
N LEU A 177 -0.43 1.83 17.92
CA LEU A 177 -0.92 1.02 19.06
C LEU A 177 -1.16 -0.45 18.67
N GLY A 178 -1.38 -0.74 17.38
CA GLY A 178 -1.73 -2.07 16.92
C GLY A 178 -3.10 -2.56 17.44
N ASP A 179 -4.00 -1.64 17.75
CA ASP A 179 -5.29 -1.91 18.37
C ASP A 179 -6.46 -1.99 17.37
N VAL A 180 -6.17 -1.86 16.08
CA VAL A 180 -7.15 -1.98 15.00
C VAL A 180 -7.01 -3.37 14.35
N PRO A 181 -8.09 -4.17 14.24
CA PRO A 181 -8.10 -5.41 13.47
C PRO A 181 -7.72 -5.16 12.00
N VAL A 182 -6.82 -5.96 11.45
CA VAL A 182 -6.37 -5.84 10.06
C VAL A 182 -6.49 -7.17 9.33
N LEU A 183 -7.02 -7.12 8.13
CA LEU A 183 -7.07 -8.26 7.23
C LEU A 183 -6.50 -7.84 5.88
N GLN A 184 -5.66 -8.69 5.30
CA GLN A 184 -5.14 -8.48 3.96
C GLN A 184 -5.89 -9.37 2.98
N LEU A 185 -6.29 -8.78 1.84
CA LEU A 185 -6.93 -9.46 0.73
C LEU A 185 -5.93 -9.57 -0.42
N SER A 186 -5.88 -10.72 -1.10
CA SER A 186 -5.03 -10.89 -2.27
C SER A 186 -5.54 -10.09 -3.46
N MET A 187 -4.66 -9.79 -4.38
CA MET A 187 -4.97 -9.19 -5.68
C MET A 187 -5.04 -10.30 -6.74
N PRO A 188 -6.24 -10.67 -7.22
CA PRO A 188 -6.42 -11.86 -8.05
C PRO A 188 -6.11 -11.63 -9.54
N THR A 189 -5.91 -10.38 -9.96
CA THR A 189 -5.72 -9.98 -11.35
C THR A 189 -5.07 -8.61 -11.43
N HIS A 190 -4.53 -8.26 -12.62
CA HIS A 190 -4.07 -6.90 -12.94
C HIS A 190 -5.04 -6.13 -13.85
N ASP A 191 -6.21 -6.68 -14.13
CA ASP A 191 -7.23 -6.03 -14.96
C ASP A 191 -7.93 -4.91 -14.19
N PRO A 192 -7.81 -3.62 -14.61
CA PRO A 192 -8.41 -2.49 -13.91
C PRO A 192 -9.92 -2.64 -13.72
N ALA A 193 -10.65 -3.13 -14.72
CA ALA A 193 -12.10 -3.25 -14.64
C ALA A 193 -12.52 -4.28 -13.59
N LYS A 194 -11.84 -5.43 -13.54
CA LYS A 194 -12.09 -6.46 -12.53
C LYS A 194 -11.72 -6.01 -11.13
N LEU A 195 -10.64 -5.24 -10.97
CA LEU A 195 -10.26 -4.67 -9.68
C LEU A 195 -11.25 -3.59 -9.23
N MET A 196 -11.77 -2.77 -10.15
CA MET A 196 -12.87 -1.85 -9.87
C MET A 196 -14.13 -2.59 -9.43
N ASP A 197 -14.47 -3.72 -10.07
CA ASP A 197 -15.62 -4.56 -9.66
C ASP A 197 -15.43 -5.13 -8.26
N LEU A 198 -14.22 -5.62 -7.94
CA LEU A 198 -13.87 -6.06 -6.58
C LEU A 198 -14.03 -4.90 -5.58
N GLY A 199 -13.51 -3.73 -5.89
CA GLY A 199 -13.68 -2.53 -5.06
C GLY A 199 -15.15 -2.20 -4.80
N ARG A 200 -16.02 -2.25 -5.83
CA ARG A 200 -17.47 -2.01 -5.69
C ARG A 200 -18.14 -2.99 -4.72
N ARG A 201 -17.74 -4.25 -4.71
CA ARG A 201 -18.23 -5.25 -3.75
C ARG A 201 -17.79 -4.93 -2.32
N LEU A 202 -16.60 -4.34 -2.14
CA LEU A 202 -16.06 -3.95 -0.83
C LEU A 202 -16.63 -2.62 -0.31
N ARG A 203 -17.25 -1.81 -1.16
CA ARG A 203 -17.77 -0.47 -0.81
C ARG A 203 -18.65 -0.43 0.44
N PRO A 204 -19.62 -1.37 0.64
CA PRO A 204 -20.48 -1.35 1.83
C PRO A 204 -19.72 -1.39 3.16
N LEU A 205 -18.52 -2.00 3.17
CA LEU A 205 -17.70 -2.09 4.39
C LEU A 205 -17.30 -0.71 4.93
N ARG A 206 -17.16 0.28 4.05
CA ARG A 206 -16.78 1.65 4.43
C ARG A 206 -17.86 2.31 5.32
N GLU A 207 -19.15 2.02 5.05
CA GLU A 207 -20.30 2.48 5.83
C GLU A 207 -20.41 1.77 7.20
N GLU A 208 -19.63 0.71 7.38
CA GLU A 208 -19.55 -0.08 8.62
C GLU A 208 -18.32 0.28 9.48
N GLY A 209 -17.54 1.28 9.03
CA GLY A 209 -16.33 1.75 9.71
C GLY A 209 -15.08 0.94 9.37
N VAL A 210 -15.08 0.22 8.25
CA VAL A 210 -13.89 -0.45 7.71
C VAL A 210 -13.15 0.49 6.77
N LEU A 211 -11.87 0.72 7.01
CA LEU A 211 -11.00 1.45 6.08
C LEU A 211 -10.50 0.51 5.00
N VAL A 212 -10.88 0.79 3.74
CA VAL A 212 -10.43 0.02 2.57
C VAL A 212 -9.21 0.69 1.96
N ILE A 213 -8.10 -0.05 1.84
CA ILE A 213 -6.81 0.45 1.36
C ILE A 213 -6.31 -0.37 0.17
N GLY A 214 -6.05 0.29 -0.96
CA GLY A 214 -5.18 -0.23 -2.02
C GLY A 214 -3.75 0.20 -1.75
N SER A 215 -2.84 -0.74 -1.58
CA SER A 215 -1.44 -0.48 -1.20
C SER A 215 -0.49 -0.87 -2.33
N GLY A 216 0.18 0.14 -2.88
CA GLY A 216 1.12 0.00 -3.98
C GLY A 216 2.21 1.06 -3.94
N PHE A 217 2.60 1.58 -5.11
CA PHE A 217 3.51 2.72 -5.23
C PHE A 217 3.26 3.43 -6.58
N MET A 218 3.10 4.75 -6.57
CA MET A 218 2.66 5.50 -7.77
C MET A 218 3.60 5.34 -8.96
N THR A 219 4.92 5.27 -8.75
CA THR A 219 5.90 4.80 -9.74
C THR A 219 6.86 3.82 -9.08
N HIS A 220 7.09 2.65 -9.69
CA HIS A 220 7.85 1.55 -9.08
C HIS A 220 8.93 0.99 -10.03
N GLY A 221 9.70 1.89 -10.64
CA GLY A 221 10.78 1.56 -11.58
C GLY A 221 12.08 1.12 -10.90
N LEU A 222 12.04 0.22 -9.93
CA LEU A 222 13.22 -0.21 -9.15
C LEU A 222 14.42 -0.64 -10.03
N PRO A 223 14.26 -1.39 -11.15
CA PRO A 223 15.38 -1.77 -12.00
C PRO A 223 16.13 -0.58 -12.62
N PHE A 224 15.51 0.61 -12.64
CA PHE A 224 16.04 1.82 -13.24
C PHE A 224 16.53 2.86 -12.23
N VAL A 225 16.54 2.51 -10.94
CA VAL A 225 17.07 3.40 -9.90
C VAL A 225 18.58 3.59 -10.11
N THR A 226 18.98 4.85 -10.23
CA THR A 226 20.39 5.24 -10.40
C THR A 226 20.96 5.81 -9.10
N ARG A 227 22.28 6.00 -9.08
CA ARG A 227 22.95 6.62 -7.94
C ARG A 227 22.46 8.05 -7.69
N GLU A 228 22.19 8.80 -8.77
CA GLU A 228 21.68 10.18 -8.68
C GLU A 228 20.28 10.21 -8.07
N MET A 229 19.43 9.22 -8.39
CA MET A 229 18.11 9.08 -7.78
C MET A 229 18.20 8.80 -6.29
N LEU A 230 19.17 8.02 -5.84
CA LEU A 230 19.44 7.80 -4.41
C LEU A 230 19.86 9.10 -3.67
N HIS A 231 20.36 10.09 -4.42
CA HIS A 231 20.73 11.43 -3.89
C HIS A 231 19.67 12.50 -4.19
N GLY A 232 18.45 12.10 -4.49
CA GLY A 232 17.32 13.01 -4.64
C GLY A 232 16.99 13.44 -6.08
N ALA A 233 17.72 12.96 -7.10
CA ALA A 233 17.33 13.21 -8.48
C ALA A 233 16.03 12.49 -8.81
N VAL A 234 15.15 13.16 -9.56
CA VAL A 234 13.90 12.56 -10.03
C VAL A 234 13.93 12.46 -11.54
N PRO A 235 13.88 11.27 -12.13
CA PRO A 235 13.94 11.10 -13.57
C PRO A 235 12.65 11.58 -14.26
N ALA A 236 12.77 12.01 -15.50
CA ALA A 236 11.64 12.53 -16.28
C ALA A 236 10.48 11.52 -16.36
N TRP A 237 10.78 10.24 -16.61
CA TRP A 237 9.74 9.21 -16.70
C TRP A 237 8.89 9.07 -15.42
N SER A 238 9.47 9.30 -14.23
CA SER A 238 8.73 9.27 -12.96
C SER A 238 7.92 10.55 -12.76
N LYS A 239 8.49 11.72 -13.08
CA LYS A 239 7.79 13.01 -13.01
C LYS A 239 6.60 13.07 -13.95
N ASP A 240 6.81 12.67 -15.21
CA ASP A 240 5.80 12.75 -16.24
C ASP A 240 4.64 11.79 -15.96
N PHE A 241 4.95 10.55 -15.47
CA PHE A 241 3.94 9.62 -15.03
C PHE A 241 3.13 10.16 -13.84
N ASP A 242 3.81 10.67 -12.82
CA ASP A 242 3.16 11.24 -11.63
C ASP A 242 2.26 12.44 -12.00
N ALA A 243 2.73 13.34 -12.85
CA ALA A 243 1.95 14.47 -13.32
C ALA A 243 0.71 14.04 -14.10
N TRP A 244 0.85 13.05 -14.99
CA TRP A 244 -0.25 12.47 -15.74
C TRP A 244 -1.28 11.80 -14.81
N ALA A 245 -0.83 11.01 -13.84
CA ALA A 245 -1.71 10.35 -12.87
C ALA A 245 -2.42 11.37 -11.98
N SER A 246 -1.69 12.40 -11.50
CA SER A 246 -2.23 13.50 -10.70
C SER A 246 -3.32 14.26 -11.42
N ASP A 247 -3.11 14.59 -12.71
CA ASP A 247 -4.07 15.28 -13.54
C ASP A 247 -5.33 14.43 -13.76
N ALA A 248 -5.19 13.15 -14.07
CA ALA A 248 -6.33 12.25 -14.23
C ALA A 248 -7.11 12.04 -12.91
N LEU A 249 -6.42 11.89 -11.78
CA LEU A 249 -7.03 11.81 -10.45
C LEU A 249 -7.77 13.12 -10.10
N GLY A 250 -7.18 14.26 -10.41
CA GLY A 250 -7.78 15.58 -10.18
C GLY A 250 -9.03 15.87 -11.01
N ARG A 251 -9.25 15.12 -12.09
CA ARG A 251 -10.47 15.18 -12.90
C ARG A 251 -11.43 14.01 -12.67
N GLY A 252 -11.07 13.02 -11.84
CA GLY A 252 -11.84 11.79 -11.72
C GLY A 252 -11.87 10.95 -13.00
N ASP A 253 -10.84 11.07 -13.87
CA ASP A 253 -10.78 10.40 -15.17
C ASP A 253 -10.26 8.97 -15.02
N VAL A 254 -11.14 8.09 -14.51
CA VAL A 254 -10.84 6.69 -14.26
C VAL A 254 -10.47 5.94 -15.55
N ASP A 255 -11.09 6.29 -16.69
CA ASP A 255 -10.82 5.63 -17.98
C ASP A 255 -9.39 5.93 -18.49
N THR A 256 -8.91 7.14 -18.27
CA THR A 256 -7.53 7.50 -18.56
C THR A 256 -6.57 6.72 -17.66
N LEU A 257 -6.84 6.66 -16.34
CA LEU A 257 -6.04 5.85 -15.40
C LEU A 257 -6.04 4.36 -15.78
N ALA A 258 -7.18 3.79 -16.15
CA ALA A 258 -7.28 2.38 -16.58
C ALA A 258 -6.54 2.09 -17.90
N SER A 259 -6.40 3.11 -18.75
CA SER A 259 -5.68 3.02 -20.03
C SER A 259 -4.16 3.26 -19.89
N TYR A 260 -3.58 3.17 -18.69
CA TYR A 260 -2.19 3.52 -18.36
C TYR A 260 -1.15 2.90 -19.29
N ARG A 261 -1.34 1.65 -19.75
CA ARG A 261 -0.40 0.95 -20.65
C ARG A 261 -0.17 1.66 -21.96
N SER A 262 -1.18 2.39 -22.46
CA SER A 262 -1.14 3.09 -23.75
C SER A 262 -1.09 4.61 -23.61
N LYS A 263 -1.54 5.18 -22.48
CA LYS A 263 -1.67 6.64 -22.30
C LYS A 263 -0.63 7.23 -21.36
N ALA A 264 -0.12 6.45 -20.39
CA ALA A 264 0.79 7.01 -19.40
C ALA A 264 2.18 7.24 -19.98
N PRO A 265 2.76 8.43 -19.82
CA PRO A 265 4.15 8.70 -20.22
C PRO A 265 5.10 7.89 -19.34
N GLY A 266 6.26 7.51 -19.88
CA GLY A 266 7.29 6.79 -19.14
C GLY A 266 6.91 5.39 -18.67
N MET A 267 5.83 4.82 -19.21
CA MET A 267 5.20 3.60 -18.73
C MET A 267 6.15 2.40 -18.57
N PRO A 268 7.03 2.01 -19.49
CA PRO A 268 7.88 0.83 -19.27
C PRO A 268 8.87 1.02 -18.12
N TYR A 269 9.23 2.26 -17.81
CA TYR A 269 10.16 2.61 -16.72
C TYR A 269 9.45 2.79 -15.40
N SER A 270 8.27 3.43 -15.41
CA SER A 270 7.49 3.65 -14.19
C SER A 270 6.96 2.36 -13.58
N HIS A 271 6.52 1.43 -14.43
CA HIS A 271 5.99 0.13 -14.04
C HIS A 271 6.48 -0.96 -14.97
N PRO A 272 7.71 -1.50 -14.78
CA PRO A 272 8.19 -2.70 -15.48
C PRO A 272 7.25 -3.89 -15.28
N THR A 273 6.67 -3.98 -14.09
CA THR A 273 5.56 -4.82 -13.67
C THR A 273 4.50 -3.92 -13.01
N VAL A 274 3.23 -4.28 -13.05
CA VAL A 274 2.13 -3.34 -12.78
C VAL A 274 1.47 -3.50 -11.42
N GLU A 275 1.89 -4.47 -10.64
CA GLU A 275 1.29 -4.84 -9.36
C GLU A 275 1.27 -3.69 -8.36
N HIS A 276 2.22 -2.75 -8.43
CA HIS A 276 2.26 -1.58 -7.55
C HIS A 276 1.35 -0.43 -7.99
N TYR A 277 0.93 -0.41 -9.26
CA TYR A 277 0.01 0.60 -9.76
C TYR A 277 -1.46 0.19 -9.57
N VAL A 278 -1.78 -1.05 -9.90
CA VAL A 278 -3.17 -1.48 -10.06
C VAL A 278 -3.99 -1.59 -8.77
N PRO A 279 -3.44 -1.65 -7.54
CA PRO A 279 -4.25 -1.57 -6.31
C PRO A 279 -5.13 -0.32 -6.21
N MET A 280 -4.75 0.78 -6.92
CA MET A 280 -5.57 1.99 -6.98
C MET A 280 -6.97 1.74 -7.54
N PHE A 281 -7.16 0.75 -8.43
CA PHE A 281 -8.47 0.45 -9.00
C PHE A 281 -9.41 -0.20 -7.98
N ILE A 282 -8.89 -0.87 -6.96
CA ILE A 282 -9.70 -1.33 -5.83
C ILE A 282 -10.15 -0.11 -5.00
N THR A 283 -9.25 0.82 -4.74
CA THR A 283 -9.56 2.08 -4.06
C THR A 283 -10.65 2.87 -4.80
N LEU A 284 -10.46 3.10 -6.11
CA LEU A 284 -11.43 3.80 -6.95
C LEU A 284 -12.76 3.05 -7.02
N GLY A 285 -12.74 1.71 -7.13
CA GLY A 285 -13.96 0.90 -7.14
C GLY A 285 -14.72 0.93 -5.82
N ALA A 286 -14.02 1.03 -4.69
CA ALA A 286 -14.64 1.13 -3.37
C ALA A 286 -15.19 2.55 -3.10
N ALA A 287 -14.80 3.56 -3.85
CA ALA A 287 -15.38 4.89 -3.78
C ALA A 287 -16.85 4.90 -4.20
N LYS A 288 -17.65 5.80 -3.59
CA LYS A 288 -19.05 6.01 -3.98
C LYS A 288 -19.13 6.73 -5.33
N HIS A 289 -18.22 7.67 -5.53
CA HIS A 289 -18.14 8.54 -6.70
C HIS A 289 -16.73 8.57 -7.28
N PRO A 290 -16.25 7.47 -7.91
CA PRO A 290 -14.88 7.39 -8.44
C PRO A 290 -14.60 8.41 -9.56
N GLU A 291 -15.66 8.97 -10.16
CA GLU A 291 -15.61 10.03 -11.18
C GLU A 291 -15.39 11.44 -10.59
N GLN A 292 -15.36 11.58 -9.27
CA GLN A 292 -15.03 12.86 -8.63
C GLN A 292 -13.52 12.99 -8.41
N PRO A 293 -13.02 14.24 -8.28
CA PRO A 293 -11.62 14.49 -7.99
C PRO A 293 -11.16 13.75 -6.71
N ALA A 294 -10.06 13.01 -6.82
CA ALA A 294 -9.41 12.44 -5.67
C ALA A 294 -8.67 13.51 -4.85
N THR A 295 -8.64 13.35 -3.55
CA THR A 295 -7.85 14.19 -2.65
C THR A 295 -6.47 13.62 -2.45
N THR A 296 -5.44 14.24 -3.04
CA THR A 296 -4.05 13.85 -2.78
C THR A 296 -3.64 14.28 -1.37
N THR A 297 -3.10 13.35 -0.60
CA THR A 297 -2.71 13.58 0.80
C THR A 297 -1.20 13.55 0.99
N ILE A 298 -0.50 12.70 0.24
CA ILE A 298 0.97 12.61 0.26
C ILE A 298 1.49 12.80 -1.16
N GLU A 299 2.50 13.63 -1.31
CA GLU A 299 3.22 13.89 -2.54
C GLU A 299 4.73 13.75 -2.34
N GLY A 300 5.47 13.85 -3.44
CA GLY A 300 6.91 13.82 -3.44
C GLY A 300 7.49 12.50 -3.89
N TYR A 301 8.80 12.38 -3.71
CA TYR A 301 9.56 11.27 -4.30
C TYR A 301 10.46 10.64 -3.24
N MET A 302 10.67 9.34 -3.38
CA MET A 302 11.68 8.57 -2.68
C MET A 302 12.52 7.83 -3.71
N MET A 303 13.83 8.02 -3.71
CA MET A 303 14.73 7.46 -4.74
C MET A 303 14.26 7.79 -6.17
N GLY A 304 13.73 9.00 -6.39
CA GLY A 304 13.17 9.41 -7.68
C GLY A 304 11.84 8.74 -8.06
N LEU A 305 11.25 7.90 -7.21
CA LEU A 305 9.97 7.24 -7.39
C LEU A 305 8.87 8.01 -6.67
N SER A 306 7.71 8.23 -7.30
CA SER A 306 6.62 9.01 -6.71
C SER A 306 5.94 8.27 -5.55
N LYS A 307 5.82 8.97 -4.41
CA LYS A 307 5.10 8.54 -3.20
C LYS A 307 3.63 8.96 -3.20
N ARG A 308 3.07 9.46 -4.31
CA ARG A 308 1.70 9.96 -4.33
C ARG A 308 0.74 8.98 -3.72
N SER A 309 0.00 9.47 -2.72
CA SER A 309 -1.07 8.74 -2.05
C SER A 309 -2.30 9.64 -1.98
N PHE A 310 -3.48 9.06 -2.06
CA PHE A 310 -4.72 9.82 -2.16
C PHE A 310 -5.90 9.08 -1.53
N GLN A 311 -6.99 9.81 -1.29
CA GLN A 311 -8.26 9.24 -0.89
C GLN A 311 -9.37 9.66 -1.86
N VAL A 312 -10.42 8.84 -1.91
CA VAL A 312 -11.68 9.07 -2.61
C VAL A 312 -12.86 8.70 -1.72
N ASP A 313 -13.96 9.45 -1.86
CA ASP A 313 -15.17 9.29 -1.05
C ASP A 313 -16.21 8.34 -1.67
#